data_b97696ea93a3afa737b1f3c9134130eb
#
_entry.id   b97696ea93a3afa737b1f3c9134130eb
#
_cell.length_a   1.000
_cell.length_b   1.000
_cell.length_c   1.000
_cell.angle_alpha   90.00
_cell.angle_beta   90.00
_cell.angle_gamma   90.00
#
_symmetry.space_group_name_H-M   'P 1'
#
loop_
_entity.id
_entity.type
_entity.pdbx_description
1 polymer ?
#
loop_
_entity_poly.entity_id
_entity_poly.type
_entity_poly.pdbx_seq_one_letter_code
_entity_poly.pdbx_strand_id
1 'polypeptide(L)'
;MRKIILFCLVIVTSLNVRATHIMGGEITWECIKNGIDEGKYIFTLKVYRDCSGANLSASTQFIDVWNHPTVTQITANFISNNDISPNGNAINSGNSCLDCAAGNPGSVEEYVYQSDPVNLPGVPPVAGWSFTWDLCCRNGAITNLVLSSTTSPSEGFTLRATMFAYIDPVSGLPLDGDPCFDSSPLFNEEPKTIICTGYPFSYSHNASDPELDSIVYSWDEPLDDAVAFGVFNPPIDPAPIPFLAPYSFNSPLPGNPNLDANTGEISYNSNVSGNFVTVVRVDAYKCGQKVASVYREIQAVLIGCPTMSNGQPNLPPSITPPNGPQNWITTINPSSGLPSYSTTVNAGELVTFDVIGQDLDMYANNVPQDVEMTISGGQMAADFITDTLCSNPPC
;
A
#
# COMPACT_ATOMS: atom_id res chain seq x y z
N MET A 1 -26.81 6.10 -51.99
CA MET A 1 -27.12 5.36 -50.76
C MET A 1 -25.97 4.48 -50.27
N ARG A 2 -25.13 3.87 -51.11
CA ARG A 2 -24.04 2.96 -50.69
C ARG A 2 -22.85 3.64 -50.02
N LYS A 3 -22.62 4.96 -50.25
CA LYS A 3 -21.50 5.71 -49.64
C LYS A 3 -21.80 6.30 -48.25
N ILE A 4 -23.06 6.45 -47.89
CA ILE A 4 -23.50 6.97 -46.57
C ILE A 4 -23.42 5.87 -45.50
N ILE A 5 -23.64 4.61 -45.89
CA ILE A 5 -23.58 3.46 -44.95
C ILE A 5 -22.15 3.19 -44.52
N LEU A 6 -21.14 3.46 -45.39
CA LEU A 6 -19.73 3.26 -45.03
C LEU A 6 -19.23 4.32 -44.08
N PHE A 7 -19.79 5.53 -44.08
CA PHE A 7 -19.41 6.62 -43.19
C PHE A 7 -19.99 6.46 -41.78
N CYS A 8 -21.17 5.86 -41.66
CA CYS A 8 -21.75 5.54 -40.34
C CYS A 8 -21.10 4.34 -39.65
N LEU A 9 -20.46 3.44 -40.40
CA LEU A 9 -19.78 2.28 -39.80
C LEU A 9 -18.41 2.61 -39.17
N VAL A 10 -17.79 3.73 -39.60
CA VAL A 10 -16.49 4.17 -39.06
C VAL A 10 -16.65 5.00 -37.79
N ILE A 11 -17.83 5.54 -37.48
CA ILE A 11 -18.09 6.37 -36.29
C ILE A 11 -18.39 5.49 -35.03
N VAL A 12 -18.67 4.21 -35.19
CA VAL A 12 -19.03 3.33 -34.07
C VAL A 12 -17.83 2.65 -33.40
N THR A 13 -16.61 2.83 -33.90
CA THR A 13 -15.42 2.14 -33.39
C THR A 13 -14.50 2.95 -32.50
N SER A 14 -14.87 4.16 -32.11
CA SER A 14 -14.18 4.87 -31.02
C SER A 14 -14.85 4.57 -29.68
N LEU A 15 -14.91 3.32 -29.29
CA LEU A 15 -15.04 2.95 -27.90
C LEU A 15 -13.72 3.38 -27.25
N ASN A 16 -13.77 4.50 -26.54
CA ASN A 16 -12.69 4.86 -25.61
C ASN A 16 -12.62 3.71 -24.58
N VAL A 17 -11.77 2.74 -24.82
CA VAL A 17 -11.32 1.82 -23.79
C VAL A 17 -10.51 2.69 -22.82
N ARG A 18 -11.15 3.15 -21.76
CA ARG A 18 -10.44 3.78 -20.65
C ARG A 18 -9.76 2.64 -19.92
N ALA A 19 -8.44 2.61 -19.97
CA ALA A 19 -7.67 1.72 -19.13
C ALA A 19 -8.04 2.00 -17.66
N THR A 20 -8.27 0.95 -16.90
CA THR A 20 -8.42 1.06 -15.45
C THR A 20 -7.05 1.43 -14.90
N HIS A 21 -6.90 2.63 -14.35
CA HIS A 21 -5.64 3.08 -13.76
C HIS A 21 -5.54 2.55 -12.32
N ILE A 22 -5.35 1.25 -12.16
CA ILE A 22 -5.06 0.67 -10.84
C ILE A 22 -3.66 1.09 -10.43
N MET A 23 -3.53 1.63 -9.23
CA MET A 23 -2.29 2.11 -8.66
C MET A 23 -1.74 1.18 -7.58
N GLY A 24 -2.51 0.17 -7.17
CA GLY A 24 -2.06 -0.77 -6.16
C GLY A 24 -3.21 -1.41 -5.40
N GLY A 25 -2.84 -2.08 -4.31
CA GLY A 25 -3.81 -2.71 -3.41
C GLY A 25 -3.17 -3.74 -2.50
N GLU A 26 -4.04 -4.40 -1.73
CA GLU A 26 -3.68 -5.45 -0.79
C GLU A 26 -4.87 -6.35 -0.46
N ILE A 27 -4.58 -7.57 -0.01
CA ILE A 27 -5.55 -8.51 0.56
C ILE A 27 -5.07 -8.88 1.96
N THR A 28 -5.97 -8.77 2.94
CA THR A 28 -5.73 -9.14 4.34
C THR A 28 -6.90 -9.96 4.86
N TRP A 29 -6.70 -10.64 6.00
CA TRP A 29 -7.78 -11.35 6.69
C TRP A 29 -7.69 -11.18 8.21
N GLU A 30 -8.84 -11.28 8.84
CA GLU A 30 -8.99 -11.28 10.29
C GLU A 30 -9.66 -12.57 10.73
N CYS A 31 -9.13 -13.20 11.78
CA CYS A 31 -9.73 -14.35 12.43
C CYS A 31 -10.70 -13.88 13.52
N ILE A 32 -11.96 -14.31 13.45
CA ILE A 32 -12.98 -14.00 14.44
C ILE A 32 -12.77 -14.87 15.67
N LYS A 33 -12.32 -14.27 16.76
CA LYS A 33 -11.96 -14.96 18.01
C LYS A 33 -13.15 -15.20 18.96
N ASN A 34 -14.28 -14.54 18.74
CA ASN A 34 -15.43 -14.59 19.66
C ASN A 34 -16.77 -14.47 18.93
N GLY A 35 -17.84 -14.99 19.53
CA GLY A 35 -19.20 -14.77 19.06
C GLY A 35 -19.73 -15.91 18.20
N ILE A 36 -20.81 -15.62 17.43
CA ILE A 36 -21.53 -16.63 16.64
C ILE A 36 -20.70 -17.10 15.42
N ASP A 37 -19.78 -16.28 14.98
CA ASP A 37 -18.91 -16.54 13.84
C ASP A 37 -17.46 -16.87 14.26
N GLU A 38 -17.25 -17.22 15.52
CA GLU A 38 -15.96 -17.67 16.04
C GLU A 38 -15.39 -18.79 15.17
N GLY A 39 -14.10 -18.68 14.83
CA GLY A 39 -13.39 -19.62 13.95
C GLY A 39 -13.51 -19.34 12.48
N LYS A 40 -14.26 -18.30 12.06
CA LYS A 40 -14.34 -17.85 10.68
C LYS A 40 -13.38 -16.68 10.43
N TYR A 41 -13.17 -16.41 9.15
CA TYR A 41 -12.32 -15.32 8.68
C TYR A 41 -13.14 -14.24 7.97
N ILE A 42 -12.74 -12.99 8.13
CA ILE A 42 -13.20 -11.87 7.31
C ILE A 42 -12.04 -11.44 6.42
N PHE A 43 -12.25 -11.42 5.11
CA PHE A 43 -11.28 -10.95 4.14
C PHE A 43 -11.55 -9.51 3.76
N THR A 44 -10.50 -8.70 3.71
CA THR A 44 -10.55 -7.32 3.23
C THR A 44 -9.67 -7.18 2.00
N LEU A 45 -10.26 -6.68 0.92
CA LEU A 45 -9.57 -6.29 -0.30
C LEU A 45 -9.58 -4.76 -0.39
N LYS A 46 -8.41 -4.15 -0.45
CA LYS A 46 -8.23 -2.74 -0.75
C LYS A 46 -7.63 -2.58 -2.14
N VAL A 47 -8.20 -1.69 -2.93
CA VAL A 47 -7.71 -1.39 -4.28
C VAL A 47 -7.53 0.11 -4.41
N TYR A 48 -6.35 0.53 -4.80
CA TYR A 48 -5.99 1.94 -5.04
C TYR A 48 -6.12 2.25 -6.52
N ARG A 49 -6.83 3.33 -6.84
CA ARG A 49 -7.13 3.73 -8.22
C ARG A 49 -6.81 5.20 -8.45
N ASP A 50 -6.24 5.53 -9.61
CA ASP A 50 -6.16 6.90 -10.09
C ASP A 50 -7.57 7.45 -10.37
N CYS A 51 -7.93 8.58 -9.77
CA CYS A 51 -9.27 9.18 -9.89
C CYS A 51 -9.63 9.56 -11.33
N SER A 52 -8.65 9.79 -12.19
CA SER A 52 -8.86 10.09 -13.60
C SER A 52 -9.18 8.84 -14.44
N GLY A 53 -8.98 7.63 -13.89
CA GLY A 53 -9.21 6.36 -14.55
C GLY A 53 -10.67 5.92 -14.60
N ALA A 54 -10.93 4.73 -15.14
CA ALA A 54 -12.25 4.11 -15.11
C ALA A 54 -12.63 3.71 -13.68
N ASN A 55 -13.88 3.92 -13.29
CA ASN A 55 -14.36 3.56 -11.96
C ASN A 55 -14.36 2.04 -11.77
N LEU A 56 -13.93 1.60 -10.59
CA LEU A 56 -14.19 0.24 -10.14
C LEU A 56 -15.67 0.06 -9.79
N SER A 57 -16.13 -1.18 -9.85
CA SER A 57 -17.50 -1.48 -9.50
C SER A 57 -17.71 -1.28 -7.98
N ALA A 58 -18.67 -0.43 -7.63
CA ALA A 58 -19.18 -0.29 -6.27
C ALA A 58 -20.16 -1.41 -5.91
N SER A 59 -19.91 -2.63 -6.36
CA SER A 59 -20.73 -3.79 -6.06
C SER A 59 -19.85 -4.86 -5.37
N THR A 60 -19.81 -6.03 -5.92
CA THR A 60 -19.10 -7.18 -5.37
C THR A 60 -17.81 -7.42 -6.16
N GLN A 61 -16.73 -7.77 -5.44
CA GLN A 61 -15.50 -8.33 -5.99
C GLN A 61 -15.37 -9.80 -5.56
N PHE A 62 -14.51 -10.52 -6.26
CA PHE A 62 -14.26 -11.93 -5.98
C PHE A 62 -12.78 -12.13 -5.70
N ILE A 63 -12.47 -12.75 -4.56
CA ILE A 63 -11.12 -13.17 -4.19
C ILE A 63 -11.03 -14.66 -4.50
N ASP A 64 -10.18 -15.05 -5.43
CA ASP A 64 -9.96 -16.46 -5.76
C ASP A 64 -9.11 -17.13 -4.71
N VAL A 65 -9.43 -18.40 -4.40
CA VAL A 65 -8.75 -19.19 -3.37
C VAL A 65 -8.08 -20.40 -4.01
N TRP A 66 -6.79 -20.50 -3.82
CA TRP A 66 -5.95 -21.54 -4.42
C TRP A 66 -5.40 -22.49 -3.37
N ASN A 67 -5.24 -23.75 -3.73
CA ASN A 67 -4.77 -24.85 -2.88
C ASN A 67 -5.72 -25.23 -1.74
N HIS A 68 -6.91 -24.64 -1.63
CA HIS A 68 -7.93 -25.05 -0.67
C HIS A 68 -8.79 -26.18 -1.26
N PRO A 69 -9.13 -27.24 -0.49
CA PRO A 69 -9.81 -28.42 -1.05
C PRO A 69 -11.26 -28.18 -1.49
N THR A 70 -11.95 -27.18 -0.91
CA THR A 70 -13.39 -26.99 -1.14
C THR A 70 -13.80 -25.54 -1.41
N VAL A 71 -13.07 -24.55 -0.90
CA VAL A 71 -13.35 -23.12 -1.14
C VAL A 71 -12.46 -22.66 -2.29
N THR A 72 -13.07 -22.22 -3.39
CA THR A 72 -12.34 -21.75 -4.57
C THR A 72 -12.48 -20.26 -4.78
N GLN A 73 -13.42 -19.60 -4.10
CA GLN A 73 -13.66 -18.16 -4.26
C GLN A 73 -14.36 -17.60 -3.01
N ILE A 74 -14.03 -16.37 -2.65
CA ILE A 74 -14.63 -15.59 -1.57
C ILE A 74 -15.27 -14.34 -2.19
N THR A 75 -16.51 -14.08 -1.80
CA THR A 75 -17.24 -12.88 -2.21
C THR A 75 -16.91 -11.75 -1.25
N ALA A 76 -16.44 -10.62 -1.77
CA ALA A 76 -16.16 -9.41 -1.01
C ALA A 76 -17.10 -8.28 -1.47
N ASN A 77 -17.93 -7.78 -0.56
CA ASN A 77 -18.92 -6.75 -0.82
C ASN A 77 -18.29 -5.35 -0.68
N PHE A 78 -18.74 -4.42 -1.50
CA PHE A 78 -18.29 -3.04 -1.41
C PHE A 78 -18.66 -2.41 -0.06
N ILE A 79 -17.69 -1.80 0.61
CA ILE A 79 -17.86 -1.11 1.88
C ILE A 79 -17.77 0.40 1.71
N SER A 80 -16.66 0.89 1.12
CA SER A 80 -16.42 2.33 0.95
C SER A 80 -15.49 2.63 -0.20
N ASN A 81 -15.51 3.89 -0.60
CA ASN A 81 -14.47 4.48 -1.43
C ASN A 81 -14.11 5.85 -0.82
N ASN A 82 -12.84 6.10 -0.64
CA ASN A 82 -12.32 7.28 0.02
C ASN A 82 -11.23 7.91 -0.84
N ASP A 83 -11.24 9.24 -0.95
CA ASP A 83 -10.13 9.99 -1.53
C ASP A 83 -8.97 10.00 -0.51
N ILE A 84 -7.85 9.40 -0.89
CA ILE A 84 -6.61 9.35 -0.10
C ILE A 84 -5.51 10.22 -0.70
N SER A 85 -5.88 11.10 -1.65
CA SER A 85 -4.95 12.08 -2.22
C SER A 85 -4.57 13.13 -1.17
N PRO A 86 -3.41 13.80 -1.33
CA PRO A 86 -3.06 14.92 -0.48
C PRO A 86 -4.06 16.06 -0.66
N ASN A 87 -5.04 16.16 0.24
CA ASN A 87 -6.07 17.19 0.20
C ASN A 87 -5.48 18.57 0.42
N GLY A 88 -5.99 19.53 -0.34
CA GLY A 88 -5.60 20.89 -0.18
C GLY A 88 -6.74 21.86 0.07
N ASN A 89 -6.43 22.88 0.82
CA ASN A 89 -7.38 23.95 1.08
C ASN A 89 -7.39 24.94 -0.08
N ALA A 90 -8.45 24.89 -0.90
CA ALA A 90 -8.66 25.81 -2.03
C ALA A 90 -8.75 27.30 -1.64
N ILE A 91 -8.76 27.62 -0.34
CA ILE A 91 -8.94 29.00 0.16
C ILE A 91 -7.67 29.83 0.01
N ASN A 92 -6.51 29.23 -0.07
CA ASN A 92 -5.25 29.94 0.14
C ASN A 92 -4.38 30.16 -1.07
N SER A 93 -4.79 30.07 -2.31
CA SER A 93 -3.88 30.63 -3.33
C SER A 93 -4.04 30.16 -4.77
N GLY A 94 -5.07 29.44 -5.12
CA GLY A 94 -5.20 28.96 -6.50
C GLY A 94 -4.22 27.84 -6.88
N ASN A 95 -3.47 27.32 -5.94
CA ASN A 95 -2.76 26.06 -6.07
C ASN A 95 -3.69 24.97 -5.57
N SER A 96 -4.32 24.28 -6.49
CA SER A 96 -5.11 23.11 -6.16
C SER A 96 -4.19 22.00 -5.68
N CYS A 97 -4.39 21.49 -4.48
CA CYS A 97 -3.88 20.19 -4.11
C CYS A 97 -4.50 19.11 -4.97
N LEU A 98 -3.83 18.00 -5.03
CA LEU A 98 -4.34 16.85 -5.76
C LEU A 98 -5.51 16.27 -4.98
N ASP A 99 -6.68 16.25 -5.59
CA ASP A 99 -7.86 15.55 -5.09
C ASP A 99 -8.63 14.89 -6.24
N CYS A 100 -9.48 13.93 -5.90
CA CYS A 100 -10.32 13.24 -6.87
C CYS A 100 -11.40 14.14 -7.48
N ALA A 101 -11.92 15.09 -6.72
CA ALA A 101 -12.98 16.00 -7.18
C ALA A 101 -12.48 16.95 -8.26
N ALA A 102 -11.22 17.39 -8.17
CA ALA A 102 -10.57 18.21 -9.17
C ALA A 102 -10.15 17.39 -10.43
N GLY A 103 -10.14 16.06 -10.34
CA GLY A 103 -9.72 15.18 -11.45
C GLY A 103 -8.25 15.34 -11.81
N ASN A 104 -7.42 15.69 -10.84
CA ASN A 104 -5.99 15.86 -11.04
C ASN A 104 -5.32 14.53 -11.34
N PRO A 105 -4.41 14.46 -12.33
CA PRO A 105 -3.64 13.25 -12.58
C PRO A 105 -2.82 12.82 -11.35
N GLY A 106 -2.93 11.55 -10.98
CA GLY A 106 -2.22 10.99 -9.84
C GLY A 106 -2.95 11.12 -8.50
N SER A 107 -4.12 11.82 -8.42
CA SER A 107 -5.00 11.69 -7.27
C SER A 107 -5.53 10.27 -7.14
N VAL A 108 -5.66 9.79 -5.90
CA VAL A 108 -5.90 8.37 -5.61
C VAL A 108 -7.08 8.20 -4.69
N GLU A 109 -7.94 7.27 -5.05
CA GLU A 109 -9.00 6.78 -4.16
C GLU A 109 -8.77 5.33 -3.78
N GLU A 110 -9.12 5.01 -2.54
CA GLU A 110 -9.12 3.67 -1.97
C GLU A 110 -10.53 3.09 -2.06
N TYR A 111 -10.67 1.93 -2.71
CA TYR A 111 -11.86 1.10 -2.65
C TYR A 111 -11.66 -0.01 -1.63
N VAL A 112 -12.59 -0.15 -0.70
CA VAL A 112 -12.59 -1.20 0.31
C VAL A 112 -13.72 -2.16 0.06
N TYR A 113 -13.38 -3.45 -0.02
CA TYR A 113 -14.34 -4.55 -0.12
C TYR A 113 -14.10 -5.52 1.04
N GLN A 114 -15.16 -6.08 1.60
CA GLN A 114 -15.05 -7.00 2.72
C GLN A 114 -15.99 -8.20 2.54
N SER A 115 -15.52 -9.38 2.90
CA SER A 115 -16.36 -10.58 2.87
C SER A 115 -17.28 -10.65 4.10
N ASP A 116 -18.38 -11.40 3.96
CA ASP A 116 -19.04 -11.98 5.11
C ASP A 116 -18.08 -12.99 5.80
N PRO A 117 -18.35 -13.42 7.05
CA PRO A 117 -17.56 -14.43 7.73
C PRO A 117 -17.45 -15.74 6.94
N VAL A 118 -16.24 -16.12 6.56
CA VAL A 118 -15.93 -17.30 5.72
C VAL A 118 -15.35 -18.41 6.58
N ASN A 119 -15.87 -19.62 6.46
CA ASN A 119 -15.27 -20.80 7.04
C ASN A 119 -14.26 -21.42 6.05
N LEU A 120 -13.02 -21.61 6.49
CA LEU A 120 -11.95 -22.27 5.74
C LEU A 120 -11.51 -23.55 6.46
N PRO A 121 -12.27 -24.66 6.30
CA PRO A 121 -11.96 -25.90 7.00
C PRO A 121 -10.72 -26.59 6.45
N GLY A 122 -9.93 -27.14 7.34
CA GLY A 122 -8.74 -27.92 7.00
C GLY A 122 -7.45 -27.22 7.39
N VAL A 123 -6.34 -27.70 6.85
CA VAL A 123 -5.00 -27.22 7.14
C VAL A 123 -4.32 -26.81 5.84
N PRO A 124 -3.74 -25.61 5.75
CA PRO A 124 -2.99 -25.19 4.59
C PRO A 124 -1.86 -26.18 4.25
N PRO A 125 -1.64 -26.51 2.98
CA PRO A 125 -0.46 -27.28 2.57
C PRO A 125 0.82 -26.48 2.79
N VAL A 126 1.98 -27.08 2.59
CA VAL A 126 3.29 -26.41 2.71
C VAL A 126 3.38 -25.14 1.84
N ALA A 127 2.74 -25.16 0.67
CA ALA A 127 2.67 -23.99 -0.21
C ALA A 127 1.70 -22.90 0.28
N GLY A 128 0.91 -23.18 1.31
CA GLY A 128 -0.14 -22.31 1.82
C GLY A 128 -1.43 -22.33 0.99
N TRP A 129 -2.47 -21.72 1.53
CA TRP A 129 -3.64 -21.28 0.77
C TRP A 129 -3.36 -19.88 0.26
N SER A 130 -3.49 -19.67 -1.05
CA SER A 130 -3.28 -18.35 -1.65
C SER A 130 -4.61 -17.73 -2.02
N PHE A 131 -4.71 -16.45 -1.75
CA PHE A 131 -5.86 -15.58 -2.02
C PHE A 131 -5.43 -14.55 -3.05
N THR A 132 -6.15 -14.44 -4.17
CA THR A 132 -5.79 -13.52 -5.25
C THR A 132 -6.99 -12.72 -5.73
N TRP A 133 -6.70 -11.51 -6.17
CA TRP A 133 -7.62 -10.69 -6.93
C TRP A 133 -6.85 -10.11 -8.11
N ASP A 134 -7.40 -10.26 -9.31
CA ASP A 134 -6.74 -9.82 -10.53
C ASP A 134 -7.61 -8.93 -11.40
N LEU A 135 -6.98 -8.10 -12.18
CA LEU A 135 -7.62 -7.21 -13.14
C LEU A 135 -6.64 -6.86 -14.29
N CYS A 136 -7.15 -6.81 -15.51
CA CYS A 136 -6.46 -6.15 -16.61
C CYS A 136 -6.86 -4.66 -16.62
N CYS A 137 -6.06 -3.73 -16.97
CA CYS A 137 -4.67 -3.78 -17.38
C CYS A 137 -3.92 -2.67 -16.64
N ARG A 138 -2.58 -2.78 -16.56
CA ARG A 138 -1.72 -1.81 -15.88
C ARG A 138 -1.73 -0.45 -16.58
N ASN A 139 -1.34 0.57 -15.82
CA ASN A 139 -1.13 1.91 -16.35
C ASN A 139 0.12 1.94 -17.25
N GLY A 140 -0.05 2.32 -18.52
CA GLY A 140 1.06 2.43 -19.47
C GLY A 140 2.07 3.53 -19.15
N ALA A 141 1.79 4.42 -18.18
CA ALA A 141 2.73 5.44 -17.71
C ALA A 141 3.80 4.89 -16.73
N ILE A 142 3.72 3.63 -16.34
CA ILE A 142 4.72 2.99 -15.47
C ILE A 142 6.08 2.97 -16.16
N THR A 143 7.11 3.40 -15.46
CA THR A 143 8.45 3.63 -16.02
C THR A 143 9.48 2.58 -15.61
N ASN A 144 9.23 1.78 -14.60
CA ASN A 144 10.16 0.79 -14.08
C ASN A 144 9.84 -0.67 -14.43
N LEU A 145 8.78 -0.91 -15.20
CA LEU A 145 8.41 -2.25 -15.66
C LEU A 145 8.55 -2.38 -17.18
N VAL A 146 8.79 -3.59 -17.65
CA VAL A 146 8.75 -3.93 -19.07
C VAL A 146 7.30 -4.20 -19.45
N LEU A 147 6.66 -3.22 -20.11
CA LEU A 147 5.29 -3.32 -20.59
C LEU A 147 5.25 -3.47 -22.11
N SER A 148 4.26 -4.19 -22.61
CA SER A 148 4.04 -4.41 -24.06
C SER A 148 3.71 -3.12 -24.81
N SER A 149 3.15 -2.12 -24.12
CA SER A 149 2.75 -0.83 -24.66
C SER A 149 2.76 0.26 -23.59
N THR A 150 3.09 1.49 -23.97
CA THR A 150 3.00 2.67 -23.09
C THR A 150 1.61 3.33 -23.08
N THR A 151 0.72 2.92 -23.97
CA THR A 151 -0.62 3.51 -24.09
C THR A 151 -1.73 2.53 -23.77
N SER A 152 -1.50 1.26 -24.02
CA SER A 152 -2.47 0.16 -23.76
C SER A 152 -1.68 -1.12 -23.52
N PRO A 153 -1.05 -1.27 -22.35
CA PRO A 153 -0.35 -2.48 -21.99
C PRO A 153 -1.34 -3.65 -21.90
N SER A 154 -0.86 -4.83 -22.24
CA SER A 154 -1.61 -6.08 -22.07
C SER A 154 -1.37 -6.73 -20.72
N GLU A 155 -0.33 -6.28 -20.01
CA GLU A 155 0.01 -6.78 -18.69
C GLU A 155 -1.06 -6.38 -17.68
N GLY A 156 -1.47 -7.36 -16.90
CA GLY A 156 -2.47 -7.22 -15.86
C GLY A 156 -1.87 -6.91 -14.49
N PHE A 157 -2.65 -7.18 -13.48
CA PHE A 157 -2.37 -6.84 -12.10
C PHE A 157 -2.97 -7.92 -11.19
N THR A 158 -2.15 -8.54 -10.34
CA THR A 158 -2.63 -9.52 -9.36
C THR A 158 -2.18 -9.15 -7.96
N LEU A 159 -3.15 -8.88 -7.08
CA LEU A 159 -2.94 -8.85 -5.64
C LEU A 159 -2.93 -10.27 -5.09
N ARG A 160 -2.14 -10.49 -4.06
CA ARG A 160 -2.04 -11.80 -3.41
C ARG A 160 -1.86 -11.71 -1.91
N ALA A 161 -2.28 -12.77 -1.23
CA ALA A 161 -1.95 -13.04 0.16
C ALA A 161 -1.89 -14.56 0.35
N THR A 162 -1.11 -15.04 1.32
CA THR A 162 -0.94 -16.49 1.55
C THR A 162 -0.99 -16.81 3.03
N MET A 163 -1.84 -17.78 3.40
CA MET A 163 -1.98 -18.33 4.74
C MET A 163 -1.24 -19.66 4.80
N PHE A 164 -0.38 -19.83 5.80
CA PHE A 164 0.39 -21.06 6.02
C PHE A 164 -0.08 -21.78 7.27
N ALA A 165 0.19 -23.09 7.34
CA ALA A 165 -0.09 -23.89 8.51
C ALA A 165 0.85 -23.54 9.66
N TYR A 166 0.32 -23.50 10.87
CA TYR A 166 1.11 -23.47 12.10
C TYR A 166 1.09 -24.85 12.77
N ILE A 167 2.26 -25.40 13.02
CA ILE A 167 2.40 -26.65 13.74
C ILE A 167 2.79 -26.32 15.18
N ASP A 168 1.90 -26.59 16.11
CA ASP A 168 2.18 -26.37 17.54
C ASP A 168 3.41 -27.19 17.96
N PRO A 169 4.50 -26.55 18.43
CA PRO A 169 5.74 -27.22 18.77
C PRO A 169 5.61 -28.19 19.97
N VAL A 170 4.55 -28.07 20.77
CA VAL A 170 4.33 -28.92 21.94
C VAL A 170 3.58 -30.18 21.55
N SER A 171 2.49 -30.06 20.83
CA SER A 171 1.65 -31.19 20.42
C SER A 171 2.07 -31.83 19.10
N GLY A 172 2.82 -31.10 18.24
CA GLY A 172 3.15 -31.50 16.89
C GLY A 172 1.94 -31.51 15.92
N LEU A 173 0.83 -30.93 16.32
CA LEU A 173 -0.41 -30.91 15.55
C LEU A 173 -0.63 -29.53 14.92
N PRO A 174 -1.23 -29.46 13.71
CA PRO A 174 -1.63 -28.18 13.13
C PRO A 174 -2.77 -27.55 13.92
N LEU A 175 -2.74 -26.23 14.11
CA LEU A 175 -3.76 -25.45 14.82
C LEU A 175 -4.73 -24.70 13.89
N ASP A 176 -4.52 -24.76 12.61
CA ASP A 176 -5.25 -23.97 11.61
C ASP A 176 -6.66 -24.49 11.29
N GLY A 177 -7.00 -25.65 11.82
CA GLY A 177 -8.18 -26.36 11.35
C GLY A 177 -9.52 -25.78 11.79
N ASP A 178 -9.67 -25.45 13.06
CA ASP A 178 -10.91 -24.96 13.66
C ASP A 178 -10.74 -24.87 15.20
N PRO A 179 -11.03 -23.74 15.85
CA PRO A 179 -11.32 -22.44 15.24
C PRO A 179 -10.06 -21.80 14.60
N CYS A 180 -10.26 -20.77 13.79
CA CYS A 180 -9.12 -20.03 13.23
C CYS A 180 -8.25 -19.49 14.36
N PHE A 181 -6.93 -19.49 14.17
CA PHE A 181 -6.01 -19.11 15.24
C PHE A 181 -5.24 -17.82 14.95
N ASP A 182 -5.20 -17.40 13.70
CA ASP A 182 -4.30 -16.36 13.22
C ASP A 182 -4.95 -15.41 12.22
N SER A 183 -4.70 -14.12 12.40
CA SER A 183 -5.03 -13.06 11.44
C SER A 183 -3.79 -12.74 10.61
N SER A 184 -3.97 -12.11 9.46
CA SER A 184 -2.84 -11.61 8.70
C SER A 184 -2.28 -10.31 9.30
N PRO A 185 -1.02 -9.96 9.02
CA PRO A 185 -0.56 -8.60 9.21
C PRO A 185 -1.47 -7.60 8.49
N LEU A 186 -1.68 -6.44 9.12
CA LEU A 186 -2.50 -5.33 8.61
C LEU A 186 -1.62 -4.11 8.40
N PHE A 187 -1.78 -3.43 7.27
CA PHE A 187 -1.11 -2.17 7.01
C PHE A 187 -1.90 -1.02 7.62
N ASN A 188 -1.30 -0.31 8.59
CA ASN A 188 -1.97 0.77 9.33
C ASN A 188 -1.82 2.14 8.66
N GLU A 189 -0.83 2.30 7.77
CA GLU A 189 -0.63 3.55 7.03
C GLU A 189 -1.23 3.47 5.63
N GLU A 190 -1.85 4.56 5.22
CA GLU A 190 -2.24 4.75 3.83
C GLU A 190 -1.00 4.82 2.92
N PRO A 191 -1.07 4.28 1.70
CA PRO A 191 0.06 4.34 0.80
C PRO A 191 0.36 5.78 0.38
N LYS A 192 1.63 6.18 0.42
CA LYS A 192 2.07 7.46 -0.15
C LYS A 192 2.34 7.28 -1.63
N THR A 193 1.43 7.77 -2.44
CA THR A 193 1.43 7.55 -3.90
C THR A 193 2.03 8.71 -4.68
N ILE A 194 2.07 9.92 -4.12
CA ILE A 194 2.62 11.11 -4.78
C ILE A 194 3.74 11.68 -3.91
N ILE A 195 4.93 11.80 -4.49
CA ILE A 195 6.15 12.13 -3.76
C ILE A 195 6.96 13.16 -4.54
N CYS A 196 7.48 14.18 -3.84
CA CYS A 196 8.36 15.18 -4.43
C CYS A 196 9.75 14.61 -4.71
N THR A 197 10.28 14.88 -5.91
CA THR A 197 11.70 14.61 -6.24
C THR A 197 12.62 15.70 -5.70
N GLY A 198 13.90 15.36 -5.51
CA GLY A 198 14.93 16.29 -5.07
C GLY A 198 15.07 16.41 -3.55
N TYR A 199 14.25 15.71 -2.81
CA TYR A 199 14.29 15.70 -1.35
C TYR A 199 14.47 14.28 -0.81
N PRO A 200 15.08 14.13 0.37
CA PRO A 200 15.05 12.89 1.11
C PRO A 200 13.62 12.47 1.41
N PHE A 201 13.33 11.20 1.22
CA PHE A 201 12.02 10.63 1.53
C PHE A 201 12.16 9.41 2.44
N SER A 202 11.30 9.32 3.43
CA SER A 202 11.15 8.17 4.30
C SER A 202 9.67 7.91 4.55
N TYR A 203 9.26 6.66 4.43
CA TYR A 203 7.90 6.21 4.62
C TYR A 203 7.89 4.78 5.13
N SER A 204 7.12 4.48 6.16
CA SER A 204 6.90 3.10 6.63
C SER A 204 5.52 2.63 6.19
N HIS A 205 5.45 1.41 5.69
CA HIS A 205 4.17 0.73 5.46
C HIS A 205 3.44 0.41 6.76
N ASN A 206 4.15 0.42 7.89
CA ASN A 206 3.62 0.25 9.22
C ASN A 206 2.61 -0.90 9.33
N ALA A 207 3.06 -2.12 9.07
CA ALA A 207 2.24 -3.27 9.35
C ALA A 207 2.28 -3.62 10.85
N SER A 208 1.18 -4.11 11.36
CA SER A 208 1.09 -4.73 12.68
C SER A 208 0.39 -6.07 12.57
N ASP A 209 0.72 -6.96 13.48
CA ASP A 209 0.08 -8.27 13.58
C ASP A 209 -0.86 -8.29 14.78
N PRO A 210 -2.17 -8.64 14.60
CA PRO A 210 -3.15 -8.64 15.70
C PRO A 210 -2.81 -9.59 16.84
N GLU A 211 -2.13 -10.69 16.56
CA GLU A 211 -1.67 -11.68 17.53
C GLU A 211 -0.26 -11.40 18.05
N LEU A 212 0.34 -10.27 17.64
CA LEU A 212 1.68 -9.84 18.00
C LEU A 212 2.79 -10.78 17.53
N ASP A 213 2.57 -11.44 16.41
CA ASP A 213 3.59 -12.23 15.76
C ASP A 213 4.74 -11.35 15.23
N SER A 214 5.92 -11.91 15.13
CA SER A 214 7.03 -11.14 14.56
C SER A 214 6.87 -11.00 13.06
N ILE A 215 6.99 -9.77 12.56
CA ILE A 215 6.86 -9.47 11.14
C ILE A 215 8.20 -9.09 10.51
N VAL A 216 8.35 -9.45 9.23
CA VAL A 216 9.55 -9.14 8.45
C VAL A 216 9.12 -8.59 7.09
N TYR A 217 9.70 -7.47 6.70
CA TYR A 217 9.45 -6.82 5.43
C TYR A 217 10.48 -7.21 4.38
N SER A 218 10.04 -7.37 3.15
CA SER A 218 10.91 -7.57 2.00
C SER A 218 10.29 -6.98 0.73
N TRP A 219 11.15 -6.60 -0.22
CA TRP A 219 10.71 -6.31 -1.57
C TRP A 219 10.22 -7.59 -2.26
N ASP A 220 9.27 -7.44 -3.19
CA ASP A 220 8.78 -8.54 -4.00
C ASP A 220 8.44 -8.07 -5.42
N GLU A 221 7.96 -8.97 -6.27
CA GLU A 221 7.71 -8.77 -7.68
C GLU A 221 6.23 -8.48 -7.96
N PRO A 222 5.92 -7.53 -8.87
CA PRO A 222 4.57 -7.34 -9.37
C PRO A 222 4.18 -8.49 -10.30
N LEU A 223 2.95 -8.98 -10.17
CA LEU A 223 2.44 -10.07 -10.99
C LEU A 223 1.54 -9.57 -12.11
N ASP A 224 1.51 -10.31 -13.21
CA ASP A 224 0.53 -10.17 -14.29
C ASP A 224 -0.87 -10.66 -13.83
N ASP A 225 -1.90 -10.52 -14.63
CA ASP A 225 -3.21 -11.07 -14.27
C ASP A 225 -3.26 -12.60 -14.44
N ALA A 226 -4.07 -13.27 -13.61
CA ALA A 226 -4.21 -14.71 -13.65
C ALA A 226 -4.99 -15.17 -14.90
N VAL A 227 -5.81 -14.32 -15.47
CA VAL A 227 -6.62 -14.61 -16.66
C VAL A 227 -5.75 -14.74 -17.91
N ALA A 228 -4.68 -13.94 -18.02
CA ALA A 228 -3.75 -14.03 -19.14
C ALA A 228 -3.07 -15.39 -19.25
N PHE A 229 -2.89 -16.10 -18.11
CA PHE A 229 -2.26 -17.41 -18.01
C PHE A 229 -3.23 -18.56 -17.74
N GLY A 230 -4.48 -18.26 -17.43
CA GLY A 230 -5.55 -19.23 -17.23
C GLY A 230 -5.55 -19.98 -15.91
N VAL A 231 -4.47 -19.95 -15.12
CA VAL A 231 -4.35 -20.64 -13.82
C VAL A 231 -3.32 -19.95 -12.94
N PHE A 232 -3.66 -19.65 -11.70
CA PHE A 232 -2.69 -19.31 -10.68
C PHE A 232 -2.18 -20.60 -10.00
N ASN A 233 -0.88 -20.83 -10.05
CA ASN A 233 -0.23 -21.99 -9.46
C ASN A 233 0.99 -21.56 -8.65
N PRO A 234 0.78 -21.16 -7.38
CA PRO A 234 1.87 -20.61 -6.56
C PRO A 234 3.03 -21.62 -6.45
N PRO A 235 4.30 -21.15 -6.48
CA PRO A 235 4.74 -19.75 -6.47
C PRO A 235 5.03 -19.13 -7.83
N ILE A 236 4.68 -19.75 -8.93
CA ILE A 236 5.23 -19.43 -10.26
C ILE A 236 4.19 -18.73 -11.17
N ASP A 237 2.92 -18.81 -10.89
CA ASP A 237 1.85 -18.31 -11.74
C ASP A 237 0.95 -17.31 -11.01
N PRO A 238 0.60 -16.18 -11.59
CA PRO A 238 1.08 -15.66 -12.87
C PRO A 238 2.55 -15.23 -12.79
N ALA A 239 3.20 -15.14 -13.96
CA ALA A 239 4.60 -14.78 -14.02
C ALA A 239 4.82 -13.34 -13.51
N PRO A 240 5.93 -13.06 -12.83
CA PRO A 240 6.29 -11.69 -12.49
C PRO A 240 6.49 -10.85 -13.74
N ILE A 241 6.05 -9.58 -13.70
CA ILE A 241 6.35 -8.61 -14.75
C ILE A 241 7.79 -8.13 -14.56
N PRO A 242 8.66 -8.28 -15.57
CA PRO A 242 10.07 -7.92 -15.43
C PRO A 242 10.25 -6.42 -15.19
N PHE A 243 11.21 -6.07 -14.33
CA PHE A 243 11.64 -4.69 -14.17
C PHE A 243 12.48 -4.23 -15.35
N LEU A 244 12.29 -2.99 -15.77
CA LEU A 244 13.11 -2.33 -16.78
C LEU A 244 14.43 -1.85 -16.16
N ALA A 245 15.58 -2.22 -16.74
CA ALA A 245 16.86 -1.73 -16.24
C ALA A 245 16.93 -0.19 -16.22
N PRO A 246 17.48 0.45 -15.17
CA PRO A 246 18.31 -0.13 -14.12
C PRO A 246 17.54 -0.69 -12.90
N TYR A 247 16.23 -0.70 -12.91
CA TYR A 247 15.39 -1.15 -11.80
C TYR A 247 15.37 -2.68 -11.67
N SER A 248 15.06 -3.13 -10.46
CA SER A 248 14.88 -4.54 -10.12
C SER A 248 13.90 -4.64 -8.95
N PHE A 249 13.43 -5.84 -8.62
CA PHE A 249 12.55 -6.01 -7.46
C PHE A 249 13.20 -5.55 -6.15
N ASN A 250 14.52 -5.71 -5.97
CA ASN A 250 15.26 -5.23 -4.79
C ASN A 250 15.59 -3.72 -4.83
N SER A 251 15.39 -3.07 -5.96
CA SER A 251 15.64 -1.64 -6.15
C SER A 251 14.62 -1.07 -7.15
N PRO A 252 13.33 -1.04 -6.78
CA PRO A 252 12.25 -0.67 -7.70
C PRO A 252 12.16 0.85 -7.95
N LEU A 253 12.73 1.66 -7.06
CA LEU A 253 12.69 3.11 -7.12
C LEU A 253 14.04 3.69 -7.53
N PRO A 254 14.09 4.89 -8.11
CA PRO A 254 15.36 5.59 -8.34
C PRO A 254 15.97 6.09 -7.02
N GLY A 255 17.30 6.29 -6.98
CA GLY A 255 17.98 6.86 -5.82
C GLY A 255 18.40 5.84 -4.75
N ASN A 256 18.62 4.59 -5.14
CA ASN A 256 19.05 3.50 -4.25
C ASN A 256 18.12 3.32 -3.04
N PRO A 257 16.88 2.91 -3.26
CA PRO A 257 15.93 2.72 -2.19
C PRO A 257 16.39 1.64 -1.21
N ASN A 258 16.17 1.89 0.07
CA ASN A 258 16.36 0.92 1.13
C ASN A 258 15.02 0.60 1.76
N LEU A 259 14.76 -0.68 2.00
CA LEU A 259 13.65 -1.16 2.82
C LEU A 259 14.24 -1.82 4.06
N ASP A 260 13.94 -1.27 5.23
CA ASP A 260 14.32 -1.89 6.49
C ASP A 260 13.41 -3.08 6.78
N ALA A 261 14.04 -4.25 6.96
CA ALA A 261 13.30 -5.51 7.13
C ALA A 261 12.52 -5.60 8.45
N ASN A 262 12.87 -4.80 9.47
CA ASN A 262 12.23 -4.85 10.78
C ASN A 262 11.15 -3.78 10.95
N THR A 263 11.35 -2.61 10.35
CA THR A 263 10.46 -1.46 10.53
C THR A 263 9.55 -1.21 9.32
N GLY A 264 9.85 -1.81 8.15
CA GLY A 264 9.15 -1.53 6.92
C GLY A 264 9.39 -0.12 6.35
N GLU A 265 10.38 0.60 6.91
CA GLU A 265 10.74 1.92 6.42
C GLU A 265 11.40 1.83 5.05
N ILE A 266 10.80 2.50 4.07
CA ILE A 266 11.40 2.76 2.76
C ILE A 266 12.05 4.13 2.82
N SER A 267 13.33 4.21 2.46
CA SER A 267 14.05 5.48 2.39
C SER A 267 14.83 5.59 1.08
N TYR A 268 14.80 6.75 0.45
CA TYR A 268 15.56 7.05 -0.76
C TYR A 268 15.67 8.56 -0.99
N ASN A 269 16.51 8.95 -1.94
CA ASN A 269 16.63 10.33 -2.42
C ASN A 269 16.88 10.32 -3.93
N SER A 270 16.01 10.97 -4.70
CA SER A 270 16.11 10.97 -6.16
C SER A 270 15.59 12.25 -6.78
N ASN A 271 16.22 12.64 -7.91
CA ASN A 271 15.77 13.72 -8.78
C ASN A 271 15.01 13.20 -10.03
N VAL A 272 14.74 11.90 -10.09
CA VAL A 272 14.11 11.28 -11.26
C VAL A 272 12.61 11.24 -11.07
N SER A 273 11.86 11.92 -11.94
CA SER A 273 10.40 11.87 -11.98
C SER A 273 9.91 10.67 -12.80
N GLY A 274 8.73 10.15 -12.46
CA GLY A 274 8.09 9.03 -13.18
C GLY A 274 7.09 8.28 -12.31
N ASN A 275 6.55 7.21 -12.86
CA ASN A 275 5.61 6.31 -12.19
C ASN A 275 6.30 4.97 -11.91
N PHE A 276 6.45 4.61 -10.65
CA PHE A 276 7.24 3.46 -10.24
C PHE A 276 6.38 2.48 -9.43
N VAL A 277 6.33 1.24 -9.87
CA VAL A 277 5.68 0.17 -9.12
C VAL A 277 6.63 -0.38 -8.06
N THR A 278 6.13 -0.54 -6.87
CA THR A 278 6.79 -1.22 -5.75
C THR A 278 5.88 -2.29 -5.19
N VAL A 279 6.44 -3.41 -4.78
CA VAL A 279 5.72 -4.46 -4.04
C VAL A 279 6.48 -4.72 -2.74
N VAL A 280 5.79 -4.55 -1.63
CA VAL A 280 6.31 -4.90 -0.31
C VAL A 280 5.54 -6.10 0.23
N ARG A 281 6.29 -7.14 0.59
CA ARG A 281 5.78 -8.32 1.28
C ARG A 281 6.04 -8.20 2.76
N VAL A 282 5.04 -8.53 3.55
CA VAL A 282 5.13 -8.68 5.01
C VAL A 282 4.85 -10.12 5.37
N ASP A 283 5.85 -10.79 5.91
CA ASP A 283 5.76 -12.17 6.41
C ASP A 283 5.58 -12.13 7.93
N ALA A 284 4.55 -12.82 8.45
CA ALA A 284 4.35 -13.04 9.88
C ALA A 284 4.89 -14.40 10.33
N TYR A 285 5.53 -14.41 11.50
CA TYR A 285 6.16 -15.59 12.07
C TYR A 285 5.72 -15.81 13.52
N LYS A 286 5.06 -16.94 13.76
CA LYS A 286 4.69 -17.44 15.08
C LYS A 286 5.68 -18.51 15.52
N CYS A 287 6.41 -18.25 16.61
CA CYS A 287 7.46 -19.16 17.11
C CYS A 287 8.47 -19.60 16.02
N GLY A 288 8.82 -18.69 15.09
CA GLY A 288 9.76 -18.94 14.00
C GLY A 288 9.17 -19.67 12.78
N GLN A 289 7.89 -20.05 12.80
CA GLN A 289 7.19 -20.60 11.65
C GLN A 289 6.43 -19.50 10.92
N LYS A 290 6.57 -19.41 9.61
CA LYS A 290 5.79 -18.48 8.80
C LYS A 290 4.33 -18.91 8.79
N VAL A 291 3.43 -17.99 9.17
CA VAL A 291 1.97 -18.21 9.24
C VAL A 291 1.21 -17.38 8.21
N ALA A 292 1.73 -16.24 7.83
CA ALA A 292 1.11 -15.38 6.84
C ALA A 292 2.14 -14.68 5.94
N SER A 293 1.75 -14.40 4.72
CA SER A 293 2.40 -13.44 3.81
C SER A 293 1.34 -12.54 3.21
N VAL A 294 1.46 -11.25 3.40
CA VAL A 294 0.61 -10.24 2.74
C VAL A 294 1.47 -9.35 1.86
N TYR A 295 0.87 -8.84 0.78
CA TYR A 295 1.59 -8.06 -0.21
C TYR A 295 0.84 -6.77 -0.46
N ARG A 296 1.56 -5.66 -0.42
CA ARG A 296 1.05 -4.36 -0.86
C ARG A 296 1.79 -3.92 -2.10
N GLU A 297 1.07 -3.81 -3.19
CA GLU A 297 1.57 -3.18 -4.41
C GLU A 297 1.15 -1.71 -4.44
N ILE A 298 2.06 -0.82 -4.81
CA ILE A 298 1.82 0.62 -4.92
C ILE A 298 2.52 1.16 -6.17
N GLN A 299 1.82 1.98 -6.94
CA GLN A 299 2.43 2.85 -7.94
C GLN A 299 2.77 4.20 -7.31
N ALA A 300 4.03 4.44 -7.02
CA ALA A 300 4.54 5.73 -6.56
C ALA A 300 4.75 6.67 -7.75
N VAL A 301 4.17 7.86 -7.67
CA VAL A 301 4.31 8.94 -8.68
C VAL A 301 5.28 9.97 -8.15
N LEU A 302 6.49 10.00 -8.70
CA LEU A 302 7.53 10.95 -8.35
C LEU A 302 7.45 12.16 -9.28
N ILE A 303 7.22 13.33 -8.71
CA ILE A 303 7.06 14.59 -9.45
C ILE A 303 8.02 15.66 -8.96
N GLY A 304 8.38 16.60 -9.83
CA GLY A 304 9.00 17.85 -9.39
C GLY A 304 7.94 18.69 -8.68
N CYS A 305 8.12 18.93 -7.38
CA CYS A 305 7.17 19.75 -6.64
C CYS A 305 7.19 21.20 -7.13
N PRO A 306 6.03 21.86 -7.17
CA PRO A 306 5.94 23.23 -7.61
C PRO A 306 6.70 24.16 -6.64
N THR A 307 7.30 25.21 -7.20
CA THR A 307 7.83 26.32 -6.41
C THR A 307 6.68 27.11 -5.80
N MET A 308 6.92 27.61 -4.60
CA MET A 308 5.97 28.50 -3.93
C MET A 308 5.72 29.77 -4.75
N SER A 309 4.67 30.52 -4.44
CA SER A 309 4.30 31.78 -5.11
C SER A 309 5.39 32.84 -5.07
N ASN A 310 6.31 32.78 -4.11
CA ASN A 310 7.49 33.64 -4.00
C ASN A 310 8.68 33.16 -4.84
N GLY A 311 8.54 32.06 -5.60
CA GLY A 311 9.59 31.45 -6.42
C GLY A 311 10.60 30.62 -5.63
N GLN A 312 10.42 30.43 -4.32
CA GLN A 312 11.23 29.52 -3.52
C GLN A 312 10.73 28.08 -3.66
N PRO A 313 11.61 27.08 -3.53
CA PRO A 313 11.18 25.71 -3.49
C PRO A 313 10.32 25.47 -2.24
N ASN A 314 9.28 24.66 -2.36
CA ASN A 314 8.55 24.13 -1.22
C ASN A 314 9.41 23.02 -0.60
N LEU A 315 9.80 23.16 0.66
CA LEU A 315 10.62 22.20 1.37
C LEU A 315 9.74 21.19 2.11
N PRO A 316 10.21 19.95 2.32
CA PRO A 316 9.47 19.02 3.17
C PRO A 316 9.38 19.53 4.61
N PRO A 317 8.26 19.24 5.32
CA PRO A 317 8.17 19.51 6.74
C PRO A 317 9.24 18.74 7.53
N SER A 318 9.60 19.21 8.68
CA SER A 318 10.61 18.63 9.54
C SER A 318 10.03 18.25 10.91
N ILE A 319 10.64 17.23 11.54
CA ILE A 319 10.30 16.80 12.90
C ILE A 319 11.48 17.12 13.79
N THR A 320 11.20 17.71 14.97
CA THR A 320 12.23 17.96 15.98
C THR A 320 12.76 16.63 16.56
N PRO A 321 14.02 16.60 17.04
CA PRO A 321 14.48 15.48 17.83
C PRO A 321 13.54 15.21 19.01
N PRO A 322 13.33 13.93 19.39
CA PRO A 322 12.54 13.59 20.57
C PRO A 322 13.09 14.27 21.83
N ASN A 323 12.21 14.92 22.57
CA ASN A 323 12.52 15.53 23.85
C ASN A 323 11.83 14.74 24.97
N GLY A 324 12.61 14.24 25.92
CA GLY A 324 12.09 13.42 27.01
C GLY A 324 13.19 13.03 27.98
N PRO A 325 12.86 12.30 29.06
CA PRO A 325 13.81 11.92 30.10
C PRO A 325 14.85 10.86 29.66
N GLN A 326 14.58 10.17 28.53
CA GLN A 326 15.45 9.12 28.01
C GLN A 326 16.66 9.69 27.27
N ASN A 327 17.75 8.92 27.22
CA ASN A 327 18.89 9.26 26.39
C ASN A 327 18.64 8.84 24.94
N TRP A 328 18.53 9.81 24.05
CA TRP A 328 18.29 9.58 22.63
C TRP A 328 19.61 9.55 21.85
N ILE A 329 19.75 8.55 21.01
CA ILE A 329 20.86 8.39 20.07
C ILE A 329 20.33 8.80 18.69
N THR A 330 21.01 9.75 18.04
CA THR A 330 20.70 10.15 16.68
C THR A 330 21.63 9.45 15.72
N THR A 331 21.07 8.81 14.71
CA THR A 331 21.79 8.25 13.56
C THR A 331 21.24 8.85 12.28
N ILE A 332 22.07 8.93 11.25
CA ILE A 332 21.61 9.40 9.93
C ILE A 332 21.39 8.18 9.03
N ASN A 333 20.17 8.06 8.51
CA ASN A 333 19.85 7.03 7.54
C ASN A 333 20.68 7.26 6.25
N PRO A 334 21.54 6.32 5.83
CA PRO A 334 22.44 6.54 4.72
C PRO A 334 21.72 6.66 3.35
N SER A 335 20.53 6.14 3.22
CA SER A 335 19.76 6.17 1.96
C SER A 335 18.98 7.47 1.78
N SER A 336 18.33 7.97 2.82
CA SER A 336 17.58 9.22 2.77
C SER A 336 18.37 10.43 3.24
N GLY A 337 19.37 10.25 4.12
CA GLY A 337 20.04 11.36 4.81
C GLY A 337 19.23 11.96 5.96
N LEU A 338 18.06 11.37 6.28
CA LEU A 338 17.21 11.83 7.39
C LEU A 338 17.71 11.29 8.74
N PRO A 339 17.49 12.03 9.84
CA PRO A 339 17.82 11.54 11.17
C PRO A 339 16.86 10.45 11.62
N SER A 340 17.39 9.46 12.31
CA SER A 340 16.66 8.44 13.05
C SER A 340 17.05 8.51 14.51
N TYR A 341 16.08 8.33 15.39
CA TYR A 341 16.28 8.46 16.84
C TYR A 341 15.96 7.14 17.52
N SER A 342 16.85 6.72 18.42
CA SER A 342 16.68 5.48 19.18
C SER A 342 17.01 5.68 20.65
N THR A 343 16.36 4.91 21.51
CA THR A 343 16.69 4.81 22.93
C THR A 343 16.60 3.38 23.40
N THR A 344 17.28 3.04 24.47
CA THR A 344 17.23 1.71 25.09
C THR A 344 16.68 1.84 26.50
N VAL A 345 15.65 1.07 26.81
CA VAL A 345 14.99 1.06 28.12
C VAL A 345 14.83 -0.38 28.60
N ASN A 346 14.58 -0.55 29.90
CA ASN A 346 14.28 -1.86 30.46
C ASN A 346 12.82 -2.27 30.16
N ALA A 347 12.57 -3.56 30.11
CA ALA A 347 11.21 -4.08 29.97
C ALA A 347 10.31 -3.57 31.10
N GLY A 348 9.15 -3.01 30.75
CA GLY A 348 8.22 -2.42 31.69
C GLY A 348 8.49 -0.95 32.07
N GLU A 349 9.55 -0.35 31.52
CA GLU A 349 9.82 1.07 31.70
C GLU A 349 8.95 1.90 30.74
N LEU A 350 8.28 2.93 31.30
CA LEU A 350 7.49 3.87 30.50
C LEU A 350 8.41 4.82 29.74
N VAL A 351 8.26 4.88 28.43
CA VAL A 351 8.95 5.85 27.56
C VAL A 351 8.00 6.99 27.25
N THR A 352 8.39 8.21 27.58
CA THR A 352 7.63 9.42 27.25
C THR A 352 8.54 10.39 26.51
N PHE A 353 8.00 11.00 25.44
CA PHE A 353 8.75 11.99 24.67
C PHE A 353 7.79 12.89 23.91
N ASP A 354 8.27 14.08 23.58
CA ASP A 354 7.58 15.03 22.72
C ASP A 354 8.35 15.19 21.40
N VAL A 355 7.64 15.30 20.30
CA VAL A 355 8.16 15.70 18.99
C VAL A 355 7.28 16.78 18.42
N ILE A 356 7.84 17.68 17.64
CA ILE A 356 7.10 18.77 16.99
C ILE A 356 7.34 18.66 15.49
N GLY A 357 6.25 18.50 14.73
CA GLY A 357 6.25 18.66 13.30
C GLY A 357 6.17 20.15 12.96
N GLN A 358 6.97 20.63 12.02
CA GLN A 358 6.97 22.01 11.58
C GLN A 358 7.29 22.15 10.10
N ASP A 359 6.63 23.10 9.47
CA ASP A 359 6.99 23.60 8.15
C ASP A 359 7.35 25.08 8.27
N LEU A 360 8.51 25.45 7.74
CA LEU A 360 9.00 26.83 7.77
C LEU A 360 8.54 27.61 6.55
N ASP A 361 7.93 26.95 5.57
CA ASP A 361 7.42 27.56 4.37
C ASP A 361 6.10 28.31 4.65
N MET A 362 5.91 29.37 3.90
CA MET A 362 4.76 30.26 4.06
C MET A 362 3.95 30.31 2.78
N TYR A 363 2.64 30.32 2.91
CA TYR A 363 1.76 30.69 1.79
C TYR A 363 1.95 32.13 1.36
N ALA A 364 1.42 32.48 0.18
CA ALA A 364 1.52 33.83 -0.38
C ALA A 364 0.98 34.92 0.53
N ASN A 365 0.10 34.61 1.47
CA ASN A 365 -0.48 35.49 2.48
C ASN A 365 0.33 35.59 3.80
N ASN A 366 1.56 35.04 3.81
CA ASN A 366 2.43 34.90 4.99
C ASN A 366 1.80 34.09 6.15
N VAL A 367 0.93 33.17 5.83
CA VAL A 367 0.44 32.17 6.80
C VAL A 367 1.36 30.96 6.72
N PRO A 368 1.84 30.40 7.85
CA PRO A 368 2.60 29.16 7.87
C PRO A 368 1.81 28.00 7.22
N GLN A 369 2.51 27.08 6.57
CA GLN A 369 1.89 25.85 6.10
C GLN A 369 1.53 24.99 7.31
N ASP A 370 0.33 24.42 7.30
CA ASP A 370 -0.09 23.48 8.33
C ASP A 370 0.60 22.13 8.09
N VAL A 371 0.88 21.44 9.17
CA VAL A 371 1.52 20.14 9.15
C VAL A 371 0.61 19.15 9.86
N GLU A 372 0.25 18.10 9.15
CA GLU A 372 -0.36 16.94 9.76
C GLU A 372 0.73 15.97 10.24
N MET A 373 0.65 15.55 11.47
CA MET A 373 1.56 14.58 12.04
C MET A 373 0.78 13.30 12.35
N THR A 374 1.12 12.22 11.69
CA THR A 374 0.59 10.89 11.99
C THR A 374 1.63 10.09 12.75
N ILE A 375 1.16 9.19 13.60
CA ILE A 375 2.00 8.27 14.34
C ILE A 375 1.59 6.87 13.97
N SER A 376 2.58 6.10 13.62
CA SER A 376 2.43 4.71 13.26
C SER A 376 3.58 3.92 13.89
N GLY A 377 3.36 2.64 14.14
CA GLY A 377 4.40 1.77 14.69
C GLY A 377 3.81 0.72 15.60
N GLY A 378 4.41 -0.48 15.58
CA GLY A 378 3.92 -1.61 16.36
C GLY A 378 3.96 -1.29 17.85
N GLN A 379 2.93 -1.63 18.56
CA GLN A 379 2.84 -1.64 20.04
C GLN A 379 3.00 -0.27 20.72
N MET A 380 2.31 0.73 20.23
CA MET A 380 2.08 1.91 21.03
C MET A 380 0.99 1.63 22.07
N ALA A 381 1.19 2.09 23.30
CA ALA A 381 0.17 1.99 24.33
C ALA A 381 -1.13 2.67 23.85
N ALA A 382 -2.28 2.10 24.24
CA ALA A 382 -3.61 2.58 23.85
C ALA A 382 -3.90 4.04 24.28
N ASP A 383 -3.07 4.61 25.09
CA ASP A 383 -3.11 5.97 25.66
C ASP A 383 -2.13 6.94 24.97
N PHE A 384 -1.59 6.56 23.81
CA PHE A 384 -0.84 7.54 23.01
C PHE A 384 -1.80 8.62 22.50
N ILE A 385 -1.72 9.78 23.13
CA ILE A 385 -2.51 10.95 22.75
C ILE A 385 -1.69 11.74 21.75
N THR A 386 -2.10 11.72 20.49
CA THR A 386 -1.67 12.71 19.52
C THR A 386 -2.45 13.98 19.83
N ASP A 387 -1.78 15.01 20.29
CA ASP A 387 -2.34 16.35 20.28
C ASP A 387 -2.32 16.83 18.82
N THR A 388 -3.40 16.54 18.12
CA THR A 388 -3.57 16.98 16.74
C THR A 388 -3.87 18.48 16.76
N LEU A 389 -2.83 19.26 16.71
CA LEU A 389 -2.92 20.73 16.60
C LEU A 389 -3.35 21.19 15.20
N CYS A 390 -3.58 20.28 14.29
CA CYS A 390 -3.92 20.59 12.90
C CYS A 390 -5.39 20.35 12.62
N SER A 391 -6.16 21.40 12.67
CA SER A 391 -7.52 21.44 12.16
C SER A 391 -7.50 22.01 10.74
N ASN A 392 -7.42 21.25 9.73
CA ASN A 392 -7.35 21.51 8.29
C ASN A 392 -5.92 21.58 7.75
N PRO A 393 -5.42 20.50 7.14
CA PRO A 393 -4.22 20.57 6.33
C PRO A 393 -4.53 21.36 5.06
N PRO A 394 -3.90 22.48 4.84
CA PRO A 394 -3.86 23.09 3.53
C PRO A 394 -2.78 22.42 2.68
N CYS A 395 -2.95 22.43 1.40
CA CYS A 395 -1.92 21.96 0.46
C CYS A 395 -0.63 22.72 0.60
#